data_e9e682066f30fbd5ddcc443917b76340
#
_entry.id   e9e682066f30fbd5ddcc443917b76340
#
_cell.length_a   1.000
_cell.length_b   1.000
_cell.length_c   1.000
_cell.angle_alpha   90.00
_cell.angle_beta   90.00
_cell.angle_gamma   90.00
#
_symmetry.space_group_name_H-M   'P 1'
#
loop_
_entity.id
_entity.type
_entity.pdbx_description
1 polymer ?
#
loop_
_entity_poly.entity_id
_entity_poly.type
_entity_poly.pdbx_seq_one_letter_code
_entity_poly.pdbx_strand_id
1 'polypeptide(L)'
;SIDPDMVPVGSSRIPFNAKTAEVLEEFKPPVVSFHFGLPEEELLLQVKSFGAKVISSATTVEEALWLEEYGADVIIAQGVEAGGHRGMFLSHDLNSQMGTFALLPQIVEAVNIPVVAAGGISDANGVAAAMELGAAGVQLGTAYLLCHEALTSPMHRAALESEGARHTALTNIFTGRPARAIVNLAMKELGPIHYGIPEFPLAASAITPLRTIMEAQGSGDFSPLWAGQNVTGCKAVSAAELTYELASNL
;
A
#
# COMPACT_ATOMS: atom_id res chain seq x y z
N SER A 1 -11.24 -21.88 -22.10
CA SER A 1 -12.10 -21.63 -20.93
C SER A 1 -11.47 -22.32 -19.73
N ILE A 2 -11.29 -21.59 -18.66
CA ILE A 2 -10.85 -22.17 -17.38
C ILE A 2 -12.11 -22.76 -16.74
N ASP A 3 -12.04 -24.04 -16.36
CA ASP A 3 -13.10 -24.68 -15.62
C ASP A 3 -13.27 -24.01 -14.25
N PRO A 4 -14.45 -23.48 -13.90
CA PRO A 4 -14.69 -22.84 -12.61
C PRO A 4 -14.37 -23.73 -11.41
N ASP A 5 -14.53 -25.05 -11.54
CA ASP A 5 -14.24 -26.04 -10.50
C ASP A 5 -12.72 -26.27 -10.29
N MET A 6 -11.90 -25.80 -11.24
CA MET A 6 -10.44 -25.85 -11.16
C MET A 6 -9.80 -24.58 -10.57
N VAL A 7 -10.59 -23.57 -10.21
CA VAL A 7 -10.04 -22.41 -9.49
C VAL A 7 -9.65 -22.91 -8.08
N PRO A 8 -8.35 -22.94 -7.72
CA PRO A 8 -7.94 -23.36 -6.39
C PRO A 8 -8.69 -22.51 -5.37
N VAL A 9 -9.30 -23.14 -4.38
CA VAL A 9 -9.71 -22.44 -3.16
C VAL A 9 -8.40 -21.89 -2.59
N GLY A 10 -8.09 -20.64 -2.94
CA GLY A 10 -6.82 -20.03 -2.62
C GLY A 10 -6.58 -20.07 -1.13
N SER A 11 -5.34 -20.17 -0.72
CA SER A 11 -4.96 -19.95 0.67
C SER A 11 -5.52 -18.60 1.08
N SER A 12 -6.61 -18.62 1.84
CA SER A 12 -7.25 -17.42 2.34
C SER A 12 -6.17 -16.66 3.12
N ARG A 13 -5.92 -15.40 2.76
CA ARG A 13 -5.11 -14.53 3.60
C ARG A 13 -5.83 -14.45 4.94
N ILE A 14 -5.25 -15.05 5.96
CA ILE A 14 -5.82 -15.05 7.30
C ILE A 14 -5.65 -13.62 7.86
N PRO A 15 -6.72 -12.93 8.29
CA PRO A 15 -6.61 -11.67 9.01
C PRO A 15 -5.71 -11.80 10.24
N PHE A 16 -5.23 -10.68 10.76
CA PHE A 16 -4.52 -10.64 12.03
C PHE A 16 -5.35 -11.34 13.11
N ASN A 17 -4.75 -12.24 13.86
CA ASN A 17 -5.44 -13.09 14.83
C ASN A 17 -4.55 -13.37 16.05
N ALA A 18 -5.09 -14.07 17.05
CA ALA A 18 -4.39 -14.37 18.31
C ALA A 18 -3.04 -15.07 18.08
N LYS A 19 -2.96 -16.02 17.14
CA LYS A 19 -1.69 -16.70 16.83
C LYS A 19 -0.63 -15.75 16.28
N THR A 20 -1.01 -14.80 15.46
CA THR A 20 -0.10 -13.76 14.97
C THR A 20 0.31 -12.82 16.09
N ALA A 21 -0.61 -12.46 16.99
CA ALA A 21 -0.31 -11.63 18.16
C ALA A 21 0.67 -12.33 19.12
N GLU A 22 0.53 -13.66 19.36
CA GLU A 22 1.47 -14.46 20.14
C GLU A 22 2.90 -14.42 19.56
N VAL A 23 3.03 -14.53 18.23
CA VAL A 23 4.33 -14.39 17.55
C VAL A 23 4.92 -12.99 17.77
N LEU A 24 4.11 -11.93 17.63
CA LEU A 24 4.59 -10.57 17.89
C LEU A 24 5.02 -10.37 19.35
N GLU A 25 4.32 -10.96 20.30
CA GLU A 25 4.66 -10.92 21.73
C GLU A 25 6.01 -11.57 22.03
N GLU A 26 6.37 -12.64 21.32
CA GLU A 26 7.68 -13.28 21.42
C GLU A 26 8.81 -12.33 20.97
N PHE A 27 8.64 -11.65 19.83
CA PHE A 27 9.66 -10.77 19.24
C PHE A 27 9.63 -9.33 19.76
N LYS A 28 8.52 -8.88 20.32
CA LYS A 28 8.30 -7.53 20.87
C LYS A 28 8.79 -6.41 19.92
N PRO A 29 8.31 -6.35 18.68
CA PRO A 29 8.72 -5.29 17.77
C PRO A 29 8.33 -3.93 18.36
N PRO A 30 9.17 -2.88 18.22
CA PRO A 30 8.85 -1.56 18.75
C PRO A 30 7.67 -0.89 18.04
N VAL A 31 7.35 -1.33 16.83
CA VAL A 31 6.27 -0.79 15.99
C VAL A 31 5.52 -1.93 15.30
N VAL A 32 4.19 -1.86 15.30
CA VAL A 32 3.30 -2.74 14.52
C VAL A 32 2.43 -1.87 13.63
N SER A 33 2.48 -2.14 12.32
CA SER A 33 1.70 -1.39 11.33
C SER A 33 0.52 -2.22 10.83
N PHE A 34 -0.67 -1.63 10.89
CA PHE A 34 -1.90 -2.20 10.34
C PHE A 34 -2.32 -1.46 9.06
N HIS A 35 -3.16 -2.14 8.29
CA HIS A 35 -3.74 -1.62 7.07
C HIS A 35 -5.19 -2.10 6.98
N PHE A 36 -6.10 -1.26 6.47
CA PHE A 36 -7.55 -1.49 6.50
C PHE A 36 -8.19 -1.39 7.90
N GLY A 37 -7.80 -0.37 8.66
CA GLY A 37 -8.26 -0.15 10.04
C GLY A 37 -7.34 -0.78 11.08
N LEU A 38 -7.91 -1.17 12.20
CA LEU A 38 -7.24 -1.82 13.32
C LEU A 38 -7.81 -3.23 13.51
N PRO A 39 -7.08 -4.14 14.18
CA PRO A 39 -7.61 -5.41 14.60
C PRO A 39 -8.66 -5.23 15.71
N GLU A 40 -9.32 -6.32 16.12
CA GLU A 40 -10.21 -6.31 17.27
C GLU A 40 -9.51 -5.81 18.53
N GLU A 41 -10.27 -5.15 19.42
CA GLU A 41 -9.74 -4.45 20.60
C GLU A 41 -8.85 -5.34 21.47
N GLU A 42 -9.23 -6.59 21.73
CA GLU A 42 -8.43 -7.52 22.54
C GLU A 42 -7.05 -7.77 21.94
N LEU A 43 -6.96 -7.95 20.62
CA LEU A 43 -5.71 -8.16 19.92
C LEU A 43 -4.86 -6.88 19.86
N LEU A 44 -5.50 -5.73 19.72
CA LEU A 44 -4.82 -4.44 19.79
C LEU A 44 -4.21 -4.21 21.16
N LEU A 45 -4.95 -4.48 22.24
CA LEU A 45 -4.48 -4.39 23.62
C LEU A 45 -3.30 -5.34 23.88
N GLN A 46 -3.36 -6.58 23.34
CA GLN A 46 -2.23 -7.51 23.43
C GLN A 46 -0.98 -6.93 22.74
N VAL A 47 -1.11 -6.38 21.53
CA VAL A 47 0.02 -5.73 20.83
C VAL A 47 0.60 -4.57 21.64
N LYS A 48 -0.25 -3.75 22.24
CA LYS A 48 0.20 -2.61 23.07
C LYS A 48 0.80 -3.06 24.41
N SER A 49 0.41 -4.21 24.94
CA SER A 49 0.86 -4.71 26.26
C SER A 49 2.38 -4.97 26.34
N PHE A 50 3.01 -5.33 25.23
CA PHE A 50 4.46 -5.50 25.16
C PHE A 50 5.23 -4.24 24.75
N GLY A 51 4.54 -3.09 24.67
CA GLY A 51 5.14 -1.76 24.45
C GLY A 51 5.24 -1.32 23.00
N ALA A 52 4.68 -2.06 22.04
CA ALA A 52 4.67 -1.66 20.64
C ALA A 52 3.83 -0.40 20.40
N LYS A 53 4.33 0.47 19.53
CA LYS A 53 3.56 1.57 18.94
C LYS A 53 2.76 1.06 17.75
N VAL A 54 1.50 1.45 17.69
CA VAL A 54 0.57 1.02 16.63
C VAL A 54 0.43 2.12 15.60
N ILE A 55 0.71 1.78 14.33
CA ILE A 55 0.55 2.68 13.19
C ILE A 55 -0.53 2.11 12.26
N SER A 56 -1.40 2.95 11.71
CA SER A 56 -2.35 2.51 10.68
C SER A 56 -2.60 3.58 9.61
N SER A 57 -3.03 3.13 8.43
CA SER A 57 -3.24 3.99 7.27
C SER A 57 -4.66 4.55 7.25
N ALA A 58 -4.76 5.87 7.05
CA ALA A 58 -6.00 6.59 6.77
C ALA A 58 -5.95 7.18 5.35
N THR A 59 -7.06 7.12 4.64
CA THR A 59 -7.24 7.69 3.30
C THR A 59 -8.20 8.88 3.29
N THR A 60 -8.87 9.13 4.43
CA THR A 60 -9.74 10.29 4.69
C THR A 60 -9.51 10.81 6.11
N VAL A 61 -10.02 12.00 6.40
CA VAL A 61 -9.97 12.61 7.75
C VAL A 61 -10.80 11.79 8.74
N GLU A 62 -11.96 11.29 8.32
CA GLU A 62 -12.84 10.46 9.16
C GLU A 62 -12.15 9.16 9.58
N GLU A 63 -11.39 8.53 8.67
CA GLU A 63 -10.59 7.35 8.99
C GLU A 63 -9.48 7.68 9.99
N ALA A 64 -8.82 8.84 9.87
CA ALA A 64 -7.78 9.26 10.79
C ALA A 64 -8.33 9.50 12.21
N LEU A 65 -9.44 10.20 12.34
CA LEU A 65 -10.14 10.42 13.60
C LEU A 65 -10.56 9.09 14.25
N TRP A 66 -11.11 8.18 13.45
CA TRP A 66 -11.47 6.85 13.93
C TRP A 66 -10.26 6.08 14.46
N LEU A 67 -9.15 6.09 13.71
CA LEU A 67 -7.92 5.41 14.13
C LEU A 67 -7.35 5.97 15.44
N GLU A 68 -7.35 7.29 15.63
CA GLU A 68 -6.93 7.93 16.88
C GLU A 68 -7.84 7.51 18.04
N GLU A 69 -9.16 7.58 17.85
CA GLU A 69 -10.17 7.20 18.86
C GLU A 69 -10.01 5.74 19.29
N TYR A 70 -9.74 4.84 18.34
CA TYR A 70 -9.62 3.40 18.60
C TYR A 70 -8.19 2.93 18.89
N GLY A 71 -7.26 3.85 19.11
CA GLY A 71 -6.01 3.58 19.79
C GLY A 71 -4.79 3.41 18.88
N ALA A 72 -4.78 3.93 17.67
CA ALA A 72 -3.54 4.11 16.92
C ALA A 72 -2.64 5.12 17.64
N ASP A 73 -1.32 4.90 17.58
CA ASP A 73 -0.32 5.85 18.13
C ASP A 73 0.23 6.79 17.05
N VAL A 74 0.10 6.42 15.77
CA VAL A 74 0.56 7.20 14.60
C VAL A 74 -0.38 6.92 13.42
N ILE A 75 -0.71 7.94 12.65
CA ILE A 75 -1.49 7.83 11.41
C ILE A 75 -0.57 7.89 10.20
N ILE A 76 -0.78 7.01 9.21
CA ILE A 76 -0.21 7.16 7.88
C ILE A 76 -1.27 7.81 6.99
N ALA A 77 -1.09 9.09 6.66
CA ALA A 77 -1.94 9.80 5.69
C ALA A 77 -1.60 9.30 4.28
N GLN A 78 -2.40 8.38 3.75
CA GLN A 78 -2.16 7.75 2.46
C GLN A 78 -2.88 8.50 1.33
N GLY A 79 -2.16 9.35 0.63
CA GLY A 79 -2.66 10.03 -0.58
C GLY A 79 -3.00 9.08 -1.73
N VAL A 80 -3.89 9.50 -2.63
CA VAL A 80 -4.35 8.68 -3.76
C VAL A 80 -3.22 8.31 -4.73
N GLU A 81 -2.10 9.01 -4.70
CA GLU A 81 -0.90 8.76 -5.50
C GLU A 81 -0.15 7.49 -5.07
N ALA A 82 -0.37 7.01 -3.84
CA ALA A 82 0.34 5.85 -3.30
C ALA A 82 0.10 4.58 -4.13
N GLY A 83 1.16 3.80 -4.33
CA GLY A 83 1.11 2.49 -4.97
C GLY A 83 0.55 1.39 -4.07
N GLY A 84 0.04 0.31 -4.67
CA GLY A 84 -0.59 -0.78 -3.94
C GLY A 84 -1.98 -0.43 -3.40
N HIS A 85 -2.44 -1.21 -2.43
CA HIS A 85 -3.79 -1.09 -1.89
C HIS A 85 -4.06 0.27 -1.24
N ARG A 86 -5.25 0.81 -1.52
CA ARG A 86 -5.80 1.90 -0.72
C ARG A 86 -6.13 1.39 0.67
N GLY A 87 -5.67 2.10 1.70
CA GLY A 87 -5.92 1.74 3.10
C GLY A 87 -7.36 1.95 3.57
N MET A 88 -8.26 2.38 2.69
CA MET A 88 -9.64 2.73 2.98
C MET A 88 -10.41 1.59 3.66
N PHE A 89 -11.20 1.92 4.69
CA PHE A 89 -11.94 0.91 5.48
C PHE A 89 -13.32 1.39 5.99
N LEU A 90 -13.55 2.69 6.14
CA LEU A 90 -14.88 3.22 6.51
C LEU A 90 -15.79 3.41 5.31
N SER A 91 -15.23 3.60 4.12
CA SER A 91 -15.97 3.78 2.88
C SER A 91 -15.32 3.01 1.73
N HIS A 92 -16.10 2.65 0.72
CA HIS A 92 -15.63 2.08 -0.55
C HIS A 92 -15.74 3.07 -1.71
N ASP A 93 -16.15 4.32 -1.43
CA ASP A 93 -16.30 5.36 -2.45
C ASP A 93 -14.94 5.94 -2.83
N LEU A 94 -14.50 5.67 -4.06
CA LEU A 94 -13.24 6.20 -4.59
C LEU A 94 -13.25 7.72 -4.79
N ASN A 95 -14.42 8.37 -4.82
CA ASN A 95 -14.49 9.82 -4.92
C ASN A 95 -14.09 10.53 -3.62
N SER A 96 -14.08 9.82 -2.48
CA SER A 96 -13.57 10.35 -1.20
C SER A 96 -12.04 10.41 -1.14
N GLN A 97 -11.34 9.82 -2.10
CA GLN A 97 -9.89 9.69 -2.05
C GLN A 97 -9.20 10.99 -2.50
N MET A 98 -8.35 11.53 -1.63
CA MET A 98 -7.61 12.77 -1.84
C MET A 98 -6.15 12.52 -2.18
N GLY A 99 -5.52 13.48 -2.90
CA GLY A 99 -4.07 13.53 -3.06
C GLY A 99 -3.36 13.88 -1.74
N THR A 100 -2.10 13.48 -1.62
CA THR A 100 -1.28 13.67 -0.41
C THR A 100 -1.23 15.14 0.02
N PHE A 101 -1.10 16.06 -0.93
CA PHE A 101 -1.04 17.50 -0.67
C PHE A 101 -2.34 18.08 -0.07
N ALA A 102 -3.49 17.50 -0.40
CA ALA A 102 -4.78 17.91 0.16
C ALA A 102 -5.11 17.15 1.45
N LEU A 103 -4.75 15.87 1.53
CA LEU A 103 -5.11 15.00 2.66
C LEU A 103 -4.29 15.29 3.91
N LEU A 104 -2.96 15.39 3.75
CA LEU A 104 -2.01 15.50 4.86
C LEU A 104 -2.32 16.67 5.81
N PRO A 105 -2.45 17.93 5.36
CA PRO A 105 -2.69 19.05 6.28
C PRO A 105 -4.04 18.94 6.98
N GLN A 106 -5.07 18.38 6.34
CA GLN A 106 -6.37 18.17 6.97
C GLN A 106 -6.30 17.12 8.09
N ILE A 107 -5.56 16.03 7.89
CA ILE A 107 -5.36 15.04 8.95
C ILE A 107 -4.51 15.62 10.10
N VAL A 108 -3.42 16.34 9.78
CA VAL A 108 -2.56 16.98 10.79
C VAL A 108 -3.35 17.96 11.67
N GLU A 109 -4.31 18.70 11.10
CA GLU A 109 -5.18 19.61 11.86
C GLU A 109 -6.22 18.85 12.71
N ALA A 110 -6.67 17.68 12.25
CA ALA A 110 -7.79 16.96 12.86
C ALA A 110 -7.39 16.06 14.03
N VAL A 111 -6.17 15.51 14.05
CA VAL A 111 -5.71 14.56 15.06
C VAL A 111 -4.60 15.13 15.95
N ASN A 112 -4.43 14.56 17.17
CA ASN A 112 -3.40 14.99 18.13
C ASN A 112 -2.16 14.08 18.11
N ILE A 113 -2.22 12.95 17.41
CA ILE A 113 -1.10 11.99 17.29
C ILE A 113 -0.27 12.27 16.03
N PRO A 114 1.01 11.85 16.00
CA PRO A 114 1.88 12.08 14.84
C PRO A 114 1.29 11.53 13.54
N VAL A 115 1.49 12.28 12.43
CA VAL A 115 1.04 11.91 11.09
C VAL A 115 2.24 11.68 10.17
N VAL A 116 2.28 10.55 9.49
CA VAL A 116 3.28 10.18 8.49
C VAL A 116 2.67 10.32 7.10
N ALA A 117 3.32 11.06 6.20
CA ALA A 117 2.83 11.22 4.83
C ALA A 117 3.22 10.02 3.95
N ALA A 118 2.29 9.52 3.14
CA ALA A 118 2.54 8.45 2.18
C ALA A 118 1.83 8.71 0.84
N GLY A 119 2.56 8.58 -0.27
CA GLY A 119 2.03 8.74 -1.62
C GLY A 119 2.65 9.93 -2.37
N GLY A 120 3.12 9.68 -3.59
CA GLY A 120 3.68 10.70 -4.47
C GLY A 120 5.09 11.20 -4.13
N ILE A 121 5.60 10.93 -2.94
CA ILE A 121 6.92 11.34 -2.46
C ILE A 121 7.99 10.43 -3.08
N SER A 122 9.01 11.01 -3.71
CA SER A 122 10.03 10.24 -4.44
C SER A 122 11.46 10.80 -4.33
N ASP A 123 11.64 11.99 -3.73
CA ASP A 123 12.92 12.66 -3.60
C ASP A 123 12.98 13.52 -2.32
N ALA A 124 14.15 14.09 -2.03
CA ALA A 124 14.39 14.91 -0.84
C ALA A 124 13.51 16.18 -0.78
N ASN A 125 13.16 16.76 -1.94
CA ASN A 125 12.26 17.93 -1.98
C ASN A 125 10.83 17.53 -1.59
N GLY A 126 10.35 16.39 -2.07
CA GLY A 126 9.06 15.83 -1.67
C GLY A 126 8.99 15.49 -0.18
N VAL A 127 10.11 14.98 0.40
CA VAL A 127 10.23 14.75 1.84
C VAL A 127 10.13 16.07 2.62
N ALA A 128 10.93 17.08 2.25
CA ALA A 128 10.91 18.40 2.89
C ALA A 128 9.52 19.04 2.79
N ALA A 129 8.86 18.98 1.62
CA ALA A 129 7.52 19.52 1.43
C ALA A 129 6.47 18.83 2.33
N ALA A 130 6.57 17.50 2.52
CA ALA A 130 5.68 16.79 3.44
C ALA A 130 5.90 17.23 4.90
N MET A 131 7.15 17.43 5.32
CA MET A 131 7.48 17.94 6.66
C MET A 131 6.95 19.36 6.86
N GLU A 132 7.08 20.25 5.88
CA GLU A 132 6.51 21.60 5.92
C GLU A 132 4.97 21.61 6.00
N LEU A 133 4.30 20.61 5.45
CA LEU A 133 2.86 20.41 5.58
C LEU A 133 2.44 19.83 6.95
N GLY A 134 3.38 19.63 7.87
CA GLY A 134 3.14 19.18 9.24
C GLY A 134 3.29 17.66 9.44
N ALA A 135 3.82 16.90 8.48
CA ALA A 135 4.13 15.49 8.72
C ALA A 135 5.23 15.33 9.79
N ALA A 136 5.10 14.34 10.66
CA ALA A 136 6.14 13.90 11.58
C ALA A 136 7.16 12.96 10.93
N GLY A 137 6.89 12.52 9.70
CA GLY A 137 7.74 11.65 8.91
C GLY A 137 7.11 11.29 7.57
N VAL A 138 7.79 10.49 6.77
CA VAL A 138 7.33 10.04 5.45
C VAL A 138 7.46 8.52 5.31
N GLN A 139 6.55 7.92 4.55
CA GLN A 139 6.60 6.52 4.16
C GLN A 139 6.66 6.42 2.64
N LEU A 140 7.77 5.92 2.11
CA LEU A 140 7.99 5.71 0.70
C LEU A 140 7.96 4.22 0.38
N GLY A 141 7.26 3.85 -0.69
CA GLY A 141 7.20 2.47 -1.18
C GLY A 141 7.86 2.34 -2.55
N THR A 142 7.27 2.96 -3.56
CA THR A 142 7.64 2.81 -4.98
C THR A 142 9.09 3.16 -5.25
N ALA A 143 9.64 4.21 -4.62
CA ALA A 143 11.03 4.60 -4.80
C ALA A 143 12.04 3.48 -4.46
N TYR A 144 11.70 2.62 -3.49
CA TYR A 144 12.57 1.51 -3.07
C TYR A 144 12.45 0.25 -3.93
N LEU A 145 11.49 0.17 -4.86
CA LEU A 145 11.23 -1.06 -5.64
C LEU A 145 12.38 -1.45 -6.58
N LEU A 146 13.23 -0.51 -6.99
CA LEU A 146 14.43 -0.79 -7.80
C LEU A 146 15.70 -0.93 -6.95
N CYS A 147 15.68 -0.73 -5.64
CA CYS A 147 16.83 -0.94 -4.79
C CYS A 147 17.36 -2.39 -4.91
N HIS A 148 18.66 -2.55 -4.69
CA HIS A 148 19.34 -3.85 -4.86
C HIS A 148 18.77 -4.91 -3.92
N GLU A 149 18.37 -4.51 -2.72
CA GLU A 149 17.82 -5.38 -1.67
C GLU A 149 16.34 -5.73 -1.89
N ALA A 150 15.64 -5.02 -2.80
CA ALA A 150 14.23 -5.26 -3.04
C ALA A 150 14.02 -6.58 -3.81
N LEU A 151 13.08 -7.41 -3.34
CA LEU A 151 12.68 -8.67 -3.99
C LEU A 151 11.69 -8.45 -5.16
N THR A 152 11.71 -7.27 -5.75
CA THR A 152 10.88 -6.92 -6.92
C THR A 152 11.22 -7.82 -8.08
N SER A 153 10.22 -8.47 -8.69
CA SER A 153 10.43 -9.40 -9.80
C SER A 153 11.05 -8.71 -11.03
N PRO A 154 11.79 -9.44 -11.87
CA PRO A 154 12.39 -8.85 -13.09
C PRO A 154 11.36 -8.15 -13.99
N MET A 155 10.17 -8.72 -14.13
CA MET A 155 9.08 -8.11 -14.93
C MET A 155 8.58 -6.80 -14.30
N HIS A 156 8.47 -6.74 -12.99
CA HIS A 156 8.05 -5.51 -12.31
C HIS A 156 9.15 -4.43 -12.38
N ARG A 157 10.43 -4.82 -12.25
CA ARG A 157 11.55 -3.90 -12.47
C ARG A 157 11.54 -3.33 -13.89
N ALA A 158 11.42 -4.18 -14.92
CA ALA A 158 11.31 -3.75 -16.29
C ALA A 158 10.10 -2.82 -16.55
N ALA A 159 8.96 -3.09 -15.92
CA ALA A 159 7.80 -2.21 -15.99
C ALA A 159 8.06 -0.83 -15.38
N LEU A 160 8.71 -0.77 -14.21
CA LEU A 160 9.07 0.48 -13.53
C LEU A 160 10.07 1.33 -14.32
N GLU A 161 10.98 0.69 -15.08
CA GLU A 161 11.97 1.36 -15.93
C GLU A 161 11.40 1.78 -17.30
N SER A 162 10.20 1.33 -17.64
CA SER A 162 9.54 1.64 -18.92
C SER A 162 8.81 2.98 -18.91
N GLU A 163 8.58 3.55 -20.09
CA GLU A 163 7.69 4.72 -20.24
C GLU A 163 6.27 4.46 -19.74
N GLY A 164 5.81 3.20 -19.76
CA GLY A 164 4.51 2.79 -19.22
C GLY A 164 4.34 3.03 -17.74
N ALA A 165 5.44 3.10 -16.96
CA ALA A 165 5.40 3.36 -15.53
C ALA A 165 4.76 4.72 -15.15
N ARG A 166 4.76 5.68 -16.08
CA ARG A 166 4.12 6.99 -15.90
C ARG A 166 2.60 6.92 -15.92
N HIS A 167 2.02 5.79 -16.34
CA HIS A 167 0.59 5.60 -16.44
C HIS A 167 0.12 4.55 -15.44
N THR A 168 -0.34 4.99 -14.27
CA THR A 168 -0.93 4.13 -13.25
C THR A 168 -2.43 4.39 -13.11
N ALA A 169 -3.18 3.39 -12.67
CA ALA A 169 -4.58 3.54 -12.32
C ALA A 169 -4.92 2.76 -11.04
N LEU A 170 -5.98 3.18 -10.35
CA LEU A 170 -6.59 2.37 -9.30
C LEU A 170 -7.32 1.20 -9.95
N THR A 171 -7.13 0.01 -9.43
CA THR A 171 -7.74 -1.21 -9.93
C THR A 171 -8.16 -2.15 -8.82
N ASN A 172 -9.27 -2.86 -9.01
CA ASN A 172 -9.71 -3.94 -8.12
C ASN A 172 -9.52 -5.34 -8.74
N ILE A 173 -9.09 -5.43 -10.01
CA ILE A 173 -9.11 -6.70 -10.76
C ILE A 173 -8.15 -7.76 -10.22
N PHE A 174 -7.08 -7.37 -9.54
CA PHE A 174 -6.07 -8.32 -9.04
C PHE A 174 -6.37 -8.89 -7.66
N THR A 175 -7.13 -8.17 -6.83
CA THR A 175 -7.32 -8.58 -5.43
C THR A 175 -8.74 -8.44 -4.92
N GLY A 176 -9.60 -7.69 -5.62
CA GLY A 176 -10.95 -7.37 -5.18
C GLY A 176 -11.06 -6.06 -4.37
N ARG A 177 -9.92 -5.46 -3.97
CA ARG A 177 -9.86 -4.13 -3.35
C ARG A 177 -9.12 -3.13 -4.22
N PRO A 178 -9.49 -1.84 -4.17
CA PRO A 178 -8.79 -0.81 -4.93
C PRO A 178 -7.31 -0.72 -4.54
N ALA A 179 -6.45 -0.79 -5.56
CA ALA A 179 -5.01 -0.68 -5.42
C ALA A 179 -4.44 0.01 -6.65
N ARG A 180 -3.37 0.81 -6.52
CA ARG A 180 -2.73 1.48 -7.65
C ARG A 180 -1.63 0.64 -8.25
N ALA A 181 -1.68 0.46 -9.57
CA ALA A 181 -0.70 -0.27 -10.35
C ALA A 181 -0.36 0.45 -11.67
N ILE A 182 0.77 0.09 -12.28
CA ILE A 182 1.08 0.42 -13.67
C ILE A 182 0.02 -0.26 -14.55
N VAL A 183 -0.55 0.51 -15.49
CA VAL A 183 -1.58 0.01 -16.40
C VAL A 183 -1.00 -1.04 -17.34
N ASN A 184 -1.57 -2.23 -17.32
CA ASN A 184 -1.22 -3.36 -18.19
C ASN A 184 -2.41 -3.83 -19.02
N LEU A 185 -2.24 -4.93 -19.78
CA LEU A 185 -3.28 -5.45 -20.67
C LEU A 185 -4.54 -5.84 -19.90
N ALA A 186 -4.42 -6.52 -18.76
CA ALA A 186 -5.59 -6.92 -17.98
C ALA A 186 -6.46 -5.72 -17.59
N MET A 187 -5.85 -4.60 -17.17
CA MET A 187 -6.56 -3.38 -16.82
C MET A 187 -7.18 -2.68 -18.04
N LYS A 188 -6.57 -2.81 -19.22
CA LYS A 188 -7.11 -2.25 -20.46
C LYS A 188 -8.32 -3.04 -20.97
N GLU A 189 -8.27 -4.36 -20.89
CA GLU A 189 -9.31 -5.25 -21.44
C GLU A 189 -10.53 -5.34 -20.50
N LEU A 190 -10.32 -5.38 -19.19
CA LEU A 190 -11.40 -5.53 -18.21
C LEU A 190 -11.94 -4.19 -17.70
N GLY A 191 -11.21 -3.10 -17.94
CA GLY A 191 -11.39 -1.84 -17.23
C GLY A 191 -10.68 -1.88 -15.86
N PRO A 192 -10.17 -0.75 -15.36
CA PRO A 192 -9.42 -0.74 -14.12
C PRO A 192 -10.30 -1.09 -12.90
N ILE A 193 -11.56 -0.66 -12.89
CA ILE A 193 -12.56 -1.02 -11.87
C ILE A 193 -13.67 -1.81 -12.54
N HIS A 194 -13.90 -3.02 -12.05
CA HIS A 194 -14.90 -3.92 -12.62
C HIS A 194 -15.76 -4.55 -11.53
N TYR A 195 -17.08 -4.42 -11.63
CA TYR A 195 -18.03 -4.86 -10.59
C TYR A 195 -18.22 -6.38 -10.51
N GLY A 196 -17.85 -7.12 -11.55
CA GLY A 196 -17.91 -8.59 -11.56
C GLY A 196 -16.69 -9.29 -10.97
N ILE A 197 -15.74 -8.53 -10.39
CA ILE A 197 -14.57 -9.11 -9.73
C ILE A 197 -14.96 -9.64 -8.35
N PRO A 198 -14.53 -10.85 -7.98
CA PRO A 198 -14.75 -11.39 -6.64
C PRO A 198 -14.18 -10.45 -5.56
N GLU A 199 -14.85 -10.41 -4.42
CA GLU A 199 -14.39 -9.60 -3.28
C GLU A 199 -13.01 -10.04 -2.78
N PHE A 200 -12.32 -9.11 -2.13
CA PHE A 200 -11.03 -9.36 -1.48
C PHE A 200 -11.16 -10.47 -0.41
N PRO A 201 -10.25 -11.45 -0.36
CA PRO A 201 -9.05 -11.62 -1.19
C PRO A 201 -9.24 -12.59 -2.39
N LEU A 202 -10.46 -12.99 -2.72
CA LEU A 202 -10.77 -14.08 -3.66
C LEU A 202 -10.36 -13.78 -5.12
N ALA A 203 -10.40 -12.51 -5.53
CA ALA A 203 -10.00 -12.13 -6.90
C ALA A 203 -8.56 -12.55 -7.23
N ALA A 204 -7.66 -12.55 -6.24
CA ALA A 204 -6.28 -12.98 -6.43
C ALA A 204 -6.21 -14.45 -6.87
N SER A 205 -7.05 -15.32 -6.32
CA SER A 205 -7.12 -16.74 -6.71
C SER A 205 -7.64 -16.91 -8.14
N ALA A 206 -8.62 -16.10 -8.54
CA ALA A 206 -9.21 -16.17 -9.87
C ALA A 206 -8.21 -15.80 -10.99
N ILE A 207 -7.36 -14.79 -10.79
CA ILE A 207 -6.40 -14.34 -11.81
C ILE A 207 -5.08 -15.11 -11.79
N THR A 208 -4.73 -15.76 -10.69
CA THR A 208 -3.43 -16.44 -10.51
C THR A 208 -3.10 -17.46 -11.60
N PRO A 209 -4.00 -18.34 -12.08
CA PRO A 209 -3.68 -19.31 -13.15
C PRO A 209 -3.21 -18.61 -14.43
N LEU A 210 -3.91 -17.55 -14.86
CA LEU A 210 -3.54 -16.78 -16.04
C LEU A 210 -2.22 -16.03 -15.82
N ARG A 211 -2.09 -15.37 -14.67
CA ARG A 211 -0.86 -14.71 -14.27
C ARG A 211 0.36 -15.64 -14.34
N THR A 212 0.27 -16.83 -13.75
CA THR A 212 1.38 -17.81 -13.72
C THR A 212 1.83 -18.19 -15.13
N ILE A 213 0.87 -18.45 -16.05
CA ILE A 213 1.17 -18.79 -17.44
C ILE A 213 1.89 -17.62 -18.15
N MET A 214 1.40 -16.40 -17.96
CA MET A 214 1.95 -15.23 -18.64
C MET A 214 3.32 -14.83 -18.06
N GLU A 215 3.51 -14.91 -16.76
CA GLU A 215 4.80 -14.68 -16.10
C GLU A 215 5.86 -15.70 -16.56
N ALA A 216 5.49 -16.97 -16.77
CA ALA A 216 6.39 -17.97 -17.33
C ALA A 216 6.81 -17.67 -18.78
N GLN A 217 6.04 -16.86 -19.50
CA GLN A 217 6.34 -16.36 -20.84
C GLN A 217 7.05 -14.99 -20.83
N GLY A 218 7.40 -14.47 -19.65
CA GLY A 218 8.06 -13.17 -19.48
C GLY A 218 7.11 -11.96 -19.59
N SER A 219 5.77 -12.16 -19.56
CA SER A 219 4.80 -11.07 -19.63
C SER A 219 4.25 -10.70 -18.26
N GLY A 220 4.26 -9.40 -17.94
CA GLY A 220 3.60 -8.80 -16.77
C GLY A 220 2.16 -8.36 -17.02
N ASP A 221 1.57 -8.70 -18.17
CA ASP A 221 0.27 -8.20 -18.61
C ASP A 221 -0.93 -8.57 -17.70
N PHE A 222 -0.76 -9.61 -16.88
CA PHE A 222 -1.76 -10.05 -15.90
C PHE A 222 -1.23 -10.02 -14.47
N SER A 223 -0.09 -9.35 -14.24
CA SER A 223 0.54 -9.25 -12.92
C SER A 223 0.17 -7.94 -12.22
N PRO A 224 0.00 -7.95 -10.89
CA PRO A 224 -0.20 -6.73 -10.12
C PRO A 224 1.12 -5.94 -10.02
N LEU A 225 1.33 -5.02 -10.95
CA LEU A 225 2.54 -4.19 -11.00
C LEU A 225 2.32 -2.93 -10.13
N TRP A 226 2.30 -3.13 -8.80
CA TRP A 226 2.01 -2.06 -7.86
C TRP A 226 3.03 -0.92 -7.94
N ALA A 227 2.55 0.29 -8.20
CA ALA A 227 3.38 1.48 -8.24
C ALA A 227 2.54 2.73 -7.97
N GLY A 228 3.11 3.70 -7.28
CA GLY A 228 2.52 5.04 -7.13
C GLY A 228 2.62 5.84 -8.43
N GLN A 229 1.99 7.01 -8.44
CA GLN A 229 1.99 7.90 -9.61
C GLN A 229 3.36 8.53 -9.90
N ASN A 230 4.23 8.61 -8.88
CA ASN A 230 5.58 9.14 -9.04
C ASN A 230 6.62 8.02 -8.96
N VAL A 231 7.15 7.64 -10.12
CA VAL A 231 8.20 6.62 -10.27
C VAL A 231 9.59 7.23 -10.51
N THR A 232 9.71 8.57 -10.55
CA THR A 232 10.96 9.26 -10.89
C THR A 232 12.08 9.04 -9.87
N GLY A 233 11.73 8.71 -8.62
CA GLY A 233 12.67 8.37 -7.56
C GLY A 233 13.15 6.92 -7.54
N CYS A 234 12.64 6.07 -8.44
CA CYS A 234 13.09 4.68 -8.53
C CYS A 234 14.50 4.62 -9.10
N LYS A 235 15.45 4.09 -8.33
CA LYS A 235 16.86 3.98 -8.71
C LYS A 235 17.42 2.61 -8.36
N ALA A 236 18.28 2.07 -9.23
CA ALA A 236 19.02 0.82 -8.98
C ALA A 236 20.27 1.11 -8.12
N VAL A 237 20.04 1.50 -6.87
CA VAL A 237 21.08 1.79 -5.85
C VAL A 237 20.78 0.97 -4.59
N SER A 238 21.63 1.04 -3.57
CA SER A 238 21.32 0.44 -2.28
C SER A 238 20.20 1.21 -1.57
N ALA A 239 19.41 0.51 -0.75
CA ALA A 239 18.37 1.14 0.06
C ALA A 239 18.97 2.18 1.03
N ALA A 240 20.19 1.95 1.53
CA ALA A 240 20.90 2.89 2.38
C ALA A 240 21.23 4.19 1.62
N GLU A 241 21.79 4.10 0.43
CA GLU A 241 22.12 5.26 -0.42
C GLU A 241 20.87 6.09 -0.72
N LEU A 242 19.78 5.43 -1.15
CA LEU A 242 18.52 6.11 -1.41
C LEU A 242 17.99 6.81 -0.15
N THR A 243 18.07 6.15 1.03
CA THR A 243 17.62 6.73 2.30
C THR A 243 18.41 7.98 2.67
N TYR A 244 19.73 7.96 2.52
CA TYR A 244 20.57 9.16 2.73
C TYR A 244 20.24 10.29 1.76
N GLU A 245 20.00 9.98 0.49
CA GLU A 245 19.58 10.98 -0.49
C GLU A 245 18.23 11.61 -0.12
N LEU A 246 17.23 10.78 0.24
CA LEU A 246 15.91 11.25 0.64
C LEU A 246 15.93 12.12 1.91
N ALA A 247 16.86 11.88 2.82
CA ALA A 247 17.02 12.64 4.06
C ALA A 247 17.90 13.89 3.93
N SER A 248 18.43 14.18 2.74
CA SER A 248 19.45 15.25 2.56
C SER A 248 18.96 16.67 2.79
N ASN A 249 17.65 16.89 2.84
CA ASN A 249 17.00 18.18 3.08
C ASN A 249 16.28 18.26 4.46
N LEU A 250 16.55 17.28 5.37
CA LEU A 250 16.02 17.26 6.73
C LEU A 250 16.94 17.95 7.74
#